data_84655e9e36b6dfc5e0f64f51ce58c7b5
#
_entry.id   84655e9e36b6dfc5e0f64f51ce58c7b5
#
_cell.length_a   1.000
_cell.length_b   1.000
_cell.length_c   1.000
_cell.angle_alpha   90.00
_cell.angle_beta   90.00
_cell.angle_gamma   90.00
#
_symmetry.space_group_name_H-M   'P 1'
#
loop_
_entity.id
_entity.type
_entity.pdbx_description
1 polymer ?
#
loop_
_entity_poly.entity_id
_entity_poly.type
_entity_poly.pdbx_seq_one_letter_code
_entity_poly.pdbx_strand_id
1 'polypeptide(L)'
;MGSGTTALVCQMQGINSIGYDVMPIADVSLKAKAACMEYDLPELRAMLEELKSLHMPDSYSLKTPCIPITQDAYPEYNERYLQFIEDWRIHCIYSENAKNLLRLCILNSLEPCSYTVKSGQYLGWDSRSPKVIHANELRAAKGKKPLSAKTVRSNILDSRDTVLLELSHVIHDLEVIQHSSQTHEKAQITYKQNSVLFELPRLPDNILKGVITSPPYCNRYDY
;
A
#
# COMPACT_ATOMS: atom_id res chain seq x y z
N MET A 1 7.87 -11.18 6.62
CA MET A 1 7.51 -11.26 5.17
C MET A 1 7.62 -9.90 4.48
N GLY A 2 7.20 -8.83 5.13
CA GLY A 2 7.27 -7.47 4.62
C GLY A 2 6.52 -7.31 3.28
N SER A 3 7.17 -6.70 2.28
CA SER A 3 6.58 -6.48 0.95
C SER A 3 6.42 -7.75 0.08
N GLY A 4 6.74 -8.94 0.60
CA GLY A 4 6.61 -10.20 -0.13
C GLY A 4 7.74 -10.51 -1.13
N THR A 5 8.79 -9.72 -1.18
CA THR A 5 9.88 -9.88 -2.16
C THR A 5 10.52 -11.27 -2.11
N THR A 6 10.80 -11.80 -0.91
CA THR A 6 11.38 -13.15 -0.77
C THR A 6 10.48 -14.22 -1.37
N ALA A 7 9.16 -14.17 -1.11
CA ALA A 7 8.21 -15.13 -1.66
C ALA A 7 8.11 -15.03 -3.18
N LEU A 8 8.11 -13.82 -3.73
CA LEU A 8 8.11 -13.60 -5.17
C LEU A 8 9.37 -14.18 -5.82
N VAL A 9 10.56 -13.95 -5.24
CA VAL A 9 11.82 -14.52 -5.75
C VAL A 9 11.77 -16.05 -5.69
N CYS A 10 11.26 -16.64 -4.60
CA CYS A 10 11.06 -18.08 -4.51
C CYS A 10 10.15 -18.60 -5.64
N GLN A 11 9.02 -17.93 -5.88
CA GLN A 11 8.10 -18.29 -6.96
C GLN A 11 8.78 -18.26 -8.33
N MET A 12 9.55 -17.21 -8.61
CA MET A 12 10.31 -17.07 -9.86
C MET A 12 11.39 -18.15 -10.03
N GLN A 13 11.88 -18.72 -8.94
CA GLN A 13 12.89 -19.80 -8.92
C GLN A 13 12.26 -21.20 -8.85
N GLY A 14 10.93 -21.33 -8.94
CA GLY A 14 10.25 -22.61 -8.82
C GLY A 14 10.27 -23.20 -7.41
N ILE A 15 10.48 -22.39 -6.37
CA ILE A 15 10.58 -22.82 -4.98
C ILE A 15 9.30 -22.53 -4.22
N ASN A 16 8.63 -23.54 -3.70
CA ASN A 16 7.47 -23.37 -2.83
C ASN A 16 7.88 -22.64 -1.55
N SER A 17 7.08 -21.71 -1.12
CA SER A 17 7.38 -20.89 0.06
C SER A 17 6.19 -20.74 1.01
N ILE A 18 6.48 -20.65 2.29
CA ILE A 18 5.50 -20.32 3.34
C ILE A 18 5.93 -19.01 3.98
N GLY A 19 5.07 -18.03 3.97
CA GLY A 19 5.34 -16.72 4.54
C GLY A 19 4.41 -16.36 5.68
N TYR A 20 4.97 -15.73 6.70
CA TYR A 20 4.23 -15.22 7.87
C TYR A 20 4.50 -13.73 8.03
N ASP A 21 3.47 -12.98 8.34
CA ASP A 21 3.57 -11.58 8.74
C ASP A 21 2.32 -11.19 9.54
N VAL A 22 2.47 -10.28 10.48
CA VAL A 22 1.34 -9.77 11.28
C VAL A 22 0.68 -8.55 10.63
N MET A 23 1.40 -7.89 9.72
CA MET A 23 0.94 -6.65 9.10
C MET A 23 -0.02 -6.91 7.94
N PRO A 24 -1.24 -6.33 7.96
CA PRO A 24 -2.21 -6.50 6.86
C PRO A 24 -1.68 -6.06 5.49
N ILE A 25 -0.79 -5.06 5.45
CA ILE A 25 -0.19 -4.57 4.21
C ILE A 25 0.65 -5.63 3.50
N ALA A 26 1.27 -6.56 4.25
CA ALA A 26 2.03 -7.66 3.69
C ALA A 26 1.14 -8.60 2.88
N ASP A 27 -0.08 -8.87 3.34
CA ASP A 27 -1.07 -9.68 2.62
C ASP A 27 -1.45 -9.03 1.28
N VAL A 28 -1.80 -7.75 1.30
CA VAL A 28 -2.17 -7.01 0.07
C VAL A 28 -1.02 -7.00 -0.94
N SER A 29 0.18 -6.66 -0.49
CA SER A 29 1.36 -6.59 -1.35
C SER A 29 1.72 -7.94 -1.96
N LEU A 30 1.66 -9.00 -1.16
CA LEU A 30 1.98 -10.34 -1.63
C LEU A 30 0.95 -10.86 -2.62
N LYS A 31 -0.35 -10.78 -2.31
CA LYS A 31 -1.43 -11.22 -3.20
C LYS A 31 -1.34 -10.53 -4.55
N ALA A 32 -1.14 -9.21 -4.56
CA ALA A 32 -1.03 -8.46 -5.79
C ALA A 32 0.20 -8.90 -6.63
N LYS A 33 1.36 -9.11 -6.01
CA LYS A 33 2.59 -9.52 -6.72
C LYS A 33 2.57 -10.98 -7.16
N ALA A 34 2.08 -11.88 -6.32
CA ALA A 34 2.04 -13.32 -6.62
C ALA A 34 1.14 -13.66 -7.81
N ALA A 35 0.12 -12.83 -8.06
CA ALA A 35 -0.81 -12.98 -9.18
C ALA A 35 -0.27 -12.41 -10.52
N CYS A 36 1.00 -11.99 -10.62
CA CYS A 36 1.53 -11.27 -11.79
C CYS A 36 1.32 -12.00 -13.14
N MET A 37 1.31 -13.33 -13.13
CA MET A 37 1.05 -14.18 -14.32
C MET A 37 -0.43 -14.53 -14.50
N GLU A 38 -1.31 -14.11 -13.60
CA GLU A 38 -2.73 -14.50 -13.57
C GLU A 38 -3.66 -13.33 -13.92
N TYR A 39 -3.12 -12.12 -14.01
CA TYR A 39 -3.92 -10.95 -14.36
C TYR A 39 -4.42 -11.03 -15.80
N ASP A 40 -5.72 -10.76 -15.98
CA ASP A 40 -6.31 -10.48 -17.28
C ASP A 40 -6.03 -9.02 -17.64
N LEU A 41 -5.09 -8.78 -18.57
CA LEU A 41 -4.72 -7.44 -19.01
C LEU A 41 -5.89 -6.66 -19.65
N PRO A 42 -6.73 -7.27 -20.51
CA PRO A 42 -7.98 -6.67 -20.97
C PRO A 42 -8.87 -6.17 -19.82
N GLU A 43 -9.08 -6.97 -18.77
CA GLU A 43 -9.86 -6.60 -17.58
C GLU A 43 -9.25 -5.37 -16.88
N LEU A 44 -7.93 -5.37 -16.66
CA LEU A 44 -7.25 -4.25 -16.01
C LEU A 44 -7.32 -2.96 -16.82
N ARG A 45 -7.21 -3.05 -18.15
CA ARG A 45 -7.38 -1.89 -19.03
C ARG A 45 -8.81 -1.36 -18.99
N ALA A 46 -9.82 -2.25 -19.02
CA ALA A 46 -11.22 -1.86 -18.87
C ALA A 46 -11.47 -1.15 -17.53
N MET A 47 -10.93 -1.67 -16.43
CA MET A 47 -10.99 -1.04 -15.13
C MET A 47 -10.33 0.35 -15.12
N LEU A 48 -9.16 0.51 -15.75
CA LEU A 48 -8.48 1.80 -15.85
C LEU A 48 -9.33 2.82 -16.64
N GLU A 49 -9.94 2.43 -17.76
CA GLU A 49 -10.80 3.33 -18.55
C GLU A 49 -12.08 3.71 -17.78
N GLU A 50 -12.68 2.78 -17.04
CA GLU A 50 -13.81 3.09 -16.16
C GLU A 50 -13.41 4.11 -15.09
N LEU A 51 -12.26 3.90 -14.43
CA LEU A 51 -11.73 4.81 -13.41
C LEU A 51 -11.43 6.21 -13.95
N LYS A 52 -10.96 6.33 -15.20
CA LYS A 52 -10.76 7.63 -15.87
C LYS A 52 -12.05 8.39 -16.07
N SER A 53 -13.16 7.69 -16.30
CA SER A 53 -14.49 8.29 -16.47
C SER A 53 -15.25 8.46 -15.15
N LEU A 54 -14.78 7.79 -14.08
CA LEU A 54 -15.43 7.83 -12.78
C LEU A 54 -15.23 9.19 -12.11
N HIS A 55 -16.33 9.77 -11.65
CA HIS A 55 -16.33 11.06 -10.95
C HIS A 55 -16.83 10.86 -9.51
N MET A 56 -16.09 11.39 -8.56
CA MET A 56 -16.55 11.44 -7.18
C MET A 56 -17.70 12.46 -7.05
N PRO A 57 -18.88 12.07 -6.55
CA PRO A 57 -19.96 13.00 -6.33
C PRO A 57 -19.58 14.10 -5.33
N ASP A 58 -20.01 15.34 -5.58
CA ASP A 58 -19.76 16.47 -4.65
C ASP A 58 -20.32 16.18 -3.24
N SER A 59 -21.42 15.43 -3.19
CA SER A 59 -22.08 15.00 -1.94
C SER A 59 -21.37 13.84 -1.23
N TYR A 60 -20.30 13.27 -1.80
CA TYR A 60 -19.59 12.17 -1.14
C TYR A 60 -18.98 12.64 0.17
N SER A 61 -19.30 11.97 1.25
CA SER A 61 -18.79 12.26 2.59
C SER A 61 -17.91 11.11 3.09
N LEU A 62 -16.92 11.45 3.91
CA LEU A 62 -16.04 10.47 4.56
C LEU A 62 -16.89 9.52 5.43
N LYS A 63 -16.74 8.22 5.20
CA LYS A 63 -17.43 7.17 5.93
C LYS A 63 -16.59 6.62 7.10
N THR A 64 -15.28 6.66 6.92
CA THR A 64 -14.34 6.16 7.92
C THR A 64 -13.67 7.34 8.60
N PRO A 65 -13.85 7.53 9.91
CA PRO A 65 -13.17 8.59 10.63
C PRO A 65 -11.67 8.35 10.67
N CYS A 66 -10.89 9.43 10.57
CA CYS A 66 -9.45 9.37 10.77
C CYS A 66 -9.13 8.99 12.21
N ILE A 67 -8.09 8.19 12.38
CA ILE A 67 -7.49 8.03 13.71
C ILE A 67 -6.71 9.30 14.09
N PRO A 68 -6.57 9.63 15.38
CA PRO A 68 -5.95 10.90 15.80
C PRO A 68 -4.56 11.18 15.22
N ILE A 69 -3.77 10.12 14.96
CA ILE A 69 -2.42 10.28 14.41
C ILE A 69 -2.43 10.68 12.93
N THR A 70 -3.46 10.30 12.18
CA THR A 70 -3.59 10.62 10.75
C THR A 70 -4.57 11.75 10.47
N GLN A 71 -5.14 12.35 11.49
CA GLN A 71 -6.00 13.52 11.33
C GLN A 71 -5.22 14.65 10.64
N ASP A 72 -5.83 15.30 9.66
CA ASP A 72 -5.23 16.37 8.85
C ASP A 72 -4.00 15.92 8.03
N ALA A 73 -3.85 14.61 7.79
CA ALA A 73 -2.74 14.08 7.00
C ALA A 73 -2.87 14.33 5.50
N TYR A 74 -4.05 14.62 5.02
CA TYR A 74 -4.33 14.82 3.59
C TYR A 74 -5.01 16.16 3.33
N PRO A 75 -4.84 16.74 2.11
CA PRO A 75 -5.82 17.70 1.58
C PRO A 75 -7.21 17.07 1.55
N GLU A 76 -8.24 17.86 1.82
CA GLU A 76 -9.63 17.38 1.93
C GLU A 76 -10.08 16.58 0.69
N TYR A 77 -9.80 17.08 -0.50
CA TYR A 77 -10.13 16.37 -1.74
C TYR A 77 -9.43 15.01 -1.82
N ASN A 78 -8.13 14.95 -1.50
CA ASN A 78 -7.36 13.72 -1.57
C ASN A 78 -7.91 12.66 -0.60
N GLU A 79 -8.25 13.06 0.63
CA GLU A 79 -8.81 12.15 1.63
C GLU A 79 -10.16 11.59 1.18
N ARG A 80 -11.04 12.45 0.68
CA ARG A 80 -12.35 12.06 0.15
C ARG A 80 -12.20 11.12 -1.04
N TYR A 81 -11.34 11.44 -2.00
CA TYR A 81 -11.14 10.61 -3.18
C TYR A 81 -10.54 9.24 -2.86
N LEU A 82 -9.57 9.16 -1.96
CA LEU A 82 -8.98 7.88 -1.56
C LEU A 82 -10.00 6.96 -0.87
N GLN A 83 -10.91 7.51 -0.07
CA GLN A 83 -12.00 6.72 0.50
C GLN A 83 -13.06 6.35 -0.56
N PHE A 84 -13.39 7.28 -1.46
CA PHE A 84 -14.33 7.04 -2.55
C PHE A 84 -13.87 5.90 -3.47
N ILE A 85 -12.60 5.91 -3.87
CA ILE A 85 -12.08 4.86 -4.76
C ILE A 85 -11.96 3.51 -4.05
N GLU A 86 -11.68 3.47 -2.74
CA GLU A 86 -11.71 2.22 -1.97
C GLU A 86 -13.14 1.68 -1.84
N ASP A 87 -14.13 2.54 -1.62
CA ASP A 87 -15.56 2.16 -1.63
C ASP A 87 -15.97 1.60 -3.00
N TRP A 88 -15.59 2.27 -4.08
CA TRP A 88 -15.86 1.79 -5.44
C TRP A 88 -15.19 0.42 -5.66
N ARG A 89 -13.94 0.26 -5.29
CA ARG A 89 -13.18 -1.00 -5.42
C ARG A 89 -13.90 -2.18 -4.75
N ILE A 90 -14.46 -1.97 -3.57
CA ILE A 90 -15.17 -3.03 -2.83
C ILE A 90 -16.41 -3.51 -3.59
N HIS A 91 -17.12 -2.60 -4.27
CA HIS A 91 -18.41 -2.88 -4.89
C HIS A 91 -18.35 -3.10 -6.40
N CYS A 92 -17.22 -2.85 -7.07
CA CYS A 92 -17.07 -3.04 -8.50
C CYS A 92 -17.14 -4.52 -8.90
N ILE A 93 -17.41 -4.78 -10.19
CA ILE A 93 -17.65 -6.11 -10.73
C ILE A 93 -16.38 -6.87 -11.13
N TYR A 94 -15.21 -6.24 -11.03
CA TYR A 94 -13.94 -6.82 -11.43
C TYR A 94 -13.50 -7.98 -10.53
N SER A 95 -12.57 -8.80 -11.04
CA SER A 95 -12.04 -9.95 -10.31
C SER A 95 -11.35 -9.55 -9.00
N GLU A 96 -11.26 -10.49 -8.06
CA GLU A 96 -10.57 -10.25 -6.78
C GLU A 96 -9.08 -9.93 -6.97
N ASN A 97 -8.44 -10.50 -7.99
CA ASN A 97 -7.06 -10.13 -8.34
C ASN A 97 -6.98 -8.66 -8.77
N ALA A 98 -7.83 -8.22 -9.69
CA ALA A 98 -7.89 -6.82 -10.13
C ALA A 98 -8.19 -5.86 -8.96
N LYS A 99 -9.13 -6.21 -8.08
CA LYS A 99 -9.43 -5.44 -6.86
C LYS A 99 -8.24 -5.35 -5.92
N ASN A 100 -7.50 -6.43 -5.71
CA ASN A 100 -6.32 -6.44 -4.86
C ASN A 100 -5.18 -5.60 -5.47
N LEU A 101 -5.02 -5.63 -6.78
CA LEU A 101 -4.06 -4.78 -7.48
C LEU A 101 -4.40 -3.29 -7.32
N LEU A 102 -5.66 -2.92 -7.56
CA LEU A 102 -6.11 -1.53 -7.35
C LEU A 102 -5.88 -1.09 -5.91
N ARG A 103 -6.13 -1.97 -4.93
CA ARG A 103 -5.85 -1.67 -3.53
C ARG A 103 -4.37 -1.40 -3.28
N LEU A 104 -3.47 -2.15 -3.91
CA LEU A 104 -2.04 -1.86 -3.82
C LEU A 104 -1.70 -0.49 -4.43
N CYS A 105 -2.29 -0.13 -5.58
CA CYS A 105 -2.10 1.19 -6.19
C CYS A 105 -2.60 2.32 -5.28
N ILE A 106 -3.77 2.15 -4.64
CA ILE A 106 -4.30 3.10 -3.65
C ILE A 106 -3.30 3.27 -2.49
N LEU A 107 -2.79 2.17 -1.93
CA LEU A 107 -1.83 2.19 -0.82
C LEU A 107 -0.50 2.87 -1.21
N ASN A 108 0.00 2.66 -2.42
CA ASN A 108 1.18 3.34 -2.94
C ASN A 108 0.97 4.85 -3.11
N SER A 109 -0.27 5.26 -3.38
CA SER A 109 -0.64 6.66 -3.57
C SER A 109 -0.81 7.44 -2.25
N LEU A 110 -0.91 6.77 -1.10
CA LEU A 110 -1.18 7.43 0.18
C LEU A 110 -0.12 8.47 0.53
N GLU A 111 1.15 8.10 0.50
CA GLU A 111 2.23 9.01 0.90
C GLU A 111 2.41 10.19 -0.05
N PRO A 112 2.47 10.01 -1.39
CA PRO A 112 2.58 11.13 -2.33
C PRO A 112 1.46 12.16 -2.25
N CYS A 113 0.25 11.73 -1.88
CA CYS A 113 -0.94 12.57 -1.80
C CYS A 113 -1.16 13.19 -0.41
N SER A 114 -0.24 13.00 0.53
CA SER A 114 -0.36 13.43 1.92
C SER A 114 0.58 14.57 2.30
N TYR A 115 0.28 15.23 3.41
CA TYR A 115 1.17 16.15 4.13
C TYR A 115 2.23 15.42 4.96
N THR A 116 2.38 14.10 4.78
CA THR A 116 3.30 13.31 5.60
C THR A 116 4.40 12.68 4.76
N VAL A 117 5.54 12.42 5.40
CA VAL A 117 6.64 11.68 4.80
C VAL A 117 7.25 10.76 5.84
N LYS A 118 7.57 9.55 5.43
CA LYS A 118 8.37 8.65 6.25
C LYS A 118 9.84 9.08 6.19
N SER A 119 10.37 9.54 7.31
CA SER A 119 11.79 9.85 7.48
C SER A 119 12.40 8.92 8.51
N GLY A 120 12.87 7.77 8.06
CA GLY A 120 13.42 6.75 8.94
C GLY A 120 12.41 6.32 10.03
N GLN A 121 12.67 6.73 11.28
CA GLN A 121 11.86 6.35 12.45
C GLN A 121 10.67 7.28 12.72
N TYR A 122 10.50 8.37 11.97
CA TYR A 122 9.50 9.39 12.27
C TYR A 122 8.58 9.64 11.08
N LEU A 123 7.31 9.86 11.37
CA LEU A 123 6.39 10.46 10.44
C LEU A 123 6.62 11.98 10.47
N GLY A 124 7.31 12.49 9.45
CA GLY A 124 7.49 13.92 9.26
C GLY A 124 6.21 14.57 8.76
N TRP A 125 5.93 15.79 9.20
CA TRP A 125 4.79 16.58 8.77
C TRP A 125 5.24 17.77 7.94
N ASP A 126 4.56 17.98 6.83
CA ASP A 126 4.75 19.17 6.00
C ASP A 126 4.25 20.42 6.73
N SER A 127 4.98 21.52 6.57
CA SER A 127 4.64 22.82 7.18
C SER A 127 3.27 23.37 6.77
N ARG A 128 2.74 22.91 5.66
CA ARG A 128 1.42 23.30 5.10
C ARG A 128 0.25 22.51 5.68
N SER A 129 0.50 21.45 6.46
CA SER A 129 -0.59 20.66 7.03
C SER A 129 -1.38 21.51 8.04
N PRO A 130 -2.72 21.39 8.06
CA PRO A 130 -3.55 22.08 9.05
C PRO A 130 -3.12 21.80 10.48
N LYS A 131 -2.68 20.59 10.77
CA LYS A 131 -2.14 20.17 12.07
C LYS A 131 -0.92 20.99 12.51
N VAL A 132 0.03 21.23 11.60
CA VAL A 132 1.23 22.03 11.91
C VAL A 132 0.88 23.52 12.03
N ILE A 133 0.03 24.03 11.15
CA ILE A 133 -0.45 25.41 11.17
C ILE A 133 -1.13 25.69 12.53
N HIS A 134 -2.10 24.88 12.91
CA HIS A 134 -2.81 25.04 14.18
C HIS A 134 -1.89 24.92 15.40
N ALA A 135 -0.96 23.94 15.38
CA ALA A 135 0.02 23.82 16.44
C ALA A 135 0.91 25.06 16.57
N ASN A 136 1.29 25.69 15.45
CA ASN A 136 2.08 26.91 15.44
C ASN A 136 1.32 28.13 15.94
N GLU A 137 0.03 28.26 15.63
CA GLU A 137 -0.86 29.29 16.18
C GLU A 137 -0.94 29.21 17.72
N LEU A 138 -1.17 28.00 18.25
CA LEU A 138 -1.19 27.77 19.69
C LEU A 138 0.14 28.05 20.36
N ARG A 139 1.26 27.83 19.67
CA ARG A 139 2.59 28.11 20.17
C ARG A 139 2.87 29.64 20.18
N ALA A 140 2.46 30.30 19.10
CA ALA A 140 2.59 31.77 19.00
C ALA A 140 1.79 32.48 20.10
N ALA A 141 0.56 32.05 20.38
CA ALA A 141 -0.25 32.57 21.48
C ALA A 141 0.41 32.40 22.86
N LYS A 142 1.34 31.46 23.00
CA LYS A 142 2.12 31.19 24.23
C LYS A 142 3.54 31.77 24.18
N GLY A 143 3.85 32.61 23.19
CA GLY A 143 5.18 33.21 23.02
C GLY A 143 6.28 32.18 22.71
N LYS A 144 5.94 30.99 22.19
CA LYS A 144 6.89 29.92 21.86
C LYS A 144 7.28 29.98 20.38
N LYS A 145 8.51 29.57 20.06
CA LYS A 145 8.98 29.47 18.70
C LYS A 145 8.14 28.44 17.93
N PRO A 146 7.88 28.63 16.60
CA PRO A 146 7.16 27.67 15.78
C PRO A 146 7.88 26.34 15.75
N LEU A 147 7.15 25.28 15.39
CA LEU A 147 7.70 23.96 15.10
C LEU A 147 8.67 24.06 13.90
N SER A 148 9.74 23.28 13.94
CA SER A 148 10.72 23.21 12.86
C SER A 148 10.26 22.36 11.66
N ALA A 149 8.94 22.29 11.43
CA ALA A 149 8.39 21.60 10.27
C ALA A 149 8.84 22.29 8.98
N LYS A 150 9.26 21.49 8.00
CA LYS A 150 9.71 21.97 6.69
C LYS A 150 8.67 21.59 5.64
N THR A 151 8.71 22.24 4.49
CA THR A 151 8.03 21.75 3.30
C THR A 151 8.74 20.49 2.86
N VAL A 152 8.02 19.35 2.88
CA VAL A 152 8.60 18.04 2.67
C VAL A 152 8.68 17.71 1.19
N ARG A 153 7.71 18.22 0.41
CA ARG A 153 7.63 18.02 -1.04
C ARG A 153 7.32 19.34 -1.73
N SER A 154 7.80 19.50 -2.97
CA SER A 154 7.42 20.66 -3.80
C SER A 154 5.90 20.72 -3.97
N ASN A 155 5.28 19.61 -4.35
CA ASN A 155 3.83 19.48 -4.52
C ASN A 155 3.30 18.24 -3.80
N ILE A 156 2.10 18.37 -3.23
CA ILE A 156 1.29 17.23 -2.81
C ILE A 156 0.49 16.84 -4.05
N LEU A 157 0.60 15.57 -4.44
CA LEU A 157 -0.01 15.10 -5.67
C LEU A 157 -1.53 14.97 -5.50
N ASP A 158 -2.24 15.13 -6.61
CA ASP A 158 -3.66 14.81 -6.67
C ASP A 158 -3.85 13.30 -6.56
N SER A 159 -4.79 12.87 -5.72
CA SER A 159 -4.99 11.45 -5.42
C SER A 159 -5.59 10.68 -6.59
N ARG A 160 -6.48 11.31 -7.36
CA ARG A 160 -7.07 10.69 -8.55
C ARG A 160 -5.99 10.42 -9.60
N ASP A 161 -5.25 11.44 -9.94
CA ASP A 161 -4.20 11.34 -10.96
C ASP A 161 -3.11 10.34 -10.53
N THR A 162 -2.77 10.32 -9.26
CA THR A 162 -1.75 9.41 -8.74
C THR A 162 -2.20 7.95 -8.80
N VAL A 163 -3.44 7.63 -8.39
CA VAL A 163 -3.96 6.25 -8.47
C VAL A 163 -4.06 5.78 -9.91
N LEU A 164 -4.53 6.63 -10.83
CA LEU A 164 -4.62 6.29 -12.25
C LEU A 164 -3.24 6.05 -12.87
N LEU A 165 -2.26 6.87 -12.51
CA LEU A 165 -0.87 6.73 -12.98
C LEU A 165 -0.23 5.45 -12.46
N GLU A 166 -0.37 5.16 -11.16
CA GLU A 166 0.12 3.92 -10.54
C GLU A 166 -0.48 2.68 -11.24
N LEU A 167 -1.79 2.66 -11.44
CA LEU A 167 -2.45 1.54 -12.13
C LEU A 167 -1.96 1.40 -13.58
N SER A 168 -1.80 2.52 -14.29
CA SER A 168 -1.26 2.51 -15.66
C SER A 168 0.16 1.95 -15.73
N HIS A 169 1.04 2.33 -14.80
CA HIS A 169 2.41 1.82 -14.72
C HIS A 169 2.43 0.32 -14.43
N VAL A 170 1.61 -0.13 -13.48
CA VAL A 170 1.55 -1.56 -13.14
C VAL A 170 1.01 -2.39 -14.29
N ILE A 171 0.01 -1.91 -15.04
CA ILE A 171 -0.47 -2.60 -16.25
C ILE A 171 0.66 -2.74 -17.27
N HIS A 172 1.43 -1.68 -17.51
CA HIS A 172 2.58 -1.74 -18.42
C HIS A 172 3.64 -2.75 -17.95
N ASP A 173 3.97 -2.74 -16.65
CA ASP A 173 4.94 -3.70 -16.09
C ASP A 173 4.44 -5.15 -16.23
N LEU A 174 3.14 -5.40 -16.01
CA LEU A 174 2.54 -6.72 -16.21
C LEU A 174 2.57 -7.16 -17.67
N GLU A 175 2.38 -6.26 -18.63
CA GLU A 175 2.55 -6.54 -20.06
C GLU A 175 3.97 -7.05 -20.35
N VAL A 176 4.97 -6.35 -19.84
CA VAL A 176 6.38 -6.74 -20.01
C VAL A 176 6.65 -8.10 -19.36
N ILE A 177 6.19 -8.31 -18.12
CA ILE A 177 6.40 -9.55 -17.38
C ILE A 177 5.73 -10.74 -18.09
N GLN A 178 4.46 -10.62 -18.51
CA GLN A 178 3.74 -11.70 -19.14
C GLN A 178 4.28 -12.06 -20.54
N HIS A 179 4.83 -11.07 -21.27
CA HIS A 179 5.47 -11.32 -22.56
C HIS A 179 6.87 -11.93 -22.44
N SER A 180 7.61 -11.60 -21.38
CA SER A 180 9.00 -12.04 -21.18
C SER A 180 9.13 -13.38 -20.45
N SER A 181 8.07 -13.84 -19.79
CA SER A 181 8.15 -15.03 -18.92
C SER A 181 8.23 -16.31 -19.71
N GLN A 182 9.34 -17.01 -19.57
CA GLN A 182 9.41 -18.44 -19.85
C GLN A 182 8.54 -19.18 -18.84
N THR A 183 7.82 -20.19 -19.28
CA THR A 183 6.96 -21.04 -18.45
C THR A 183 7.80 -21.78 -17.40
N HIS A 184 7.98 -21.19 -16.23
CA HIS A 184 8.44 -21.93 -15.06
C HIS A 184 7.26 -22.61 -14.39
N GLU A 185 7.47 -23.82 -13.88
CA GLU A 185 6.47 -24.49 -13.03
C GLU A 185 6.04 -23.52 -11.92
N LYS A 186 4.71 -23.34 -11.78
CA LYS A 186 4.16 -22.41 -10.79
C LYS A 186 4.47 -22.90 -9.38
N ALA A 187 5.48 -22.32 -8.76
CA ALA A 187 5.74 -22.55 -7.33
C ALA A 187 4.62 -21.95 -6.50
N GLN A 188 4.23 -22.63 -5.44
CA GLN A 188 3.15 -22.20 -4.55
C GLN A 188 3.69 -21.27 -3.47
N ILE A 189 3.00 -20.16 -3.26
CA ILE A 189 3.19 -19.29 -2.11
C ILE A 189 2.03 -19.53 -1.14
N THR A 190 2.33 -20.01 0.05
CA THR A 190 1.38 -20.06 1.15
C THR A 190 1.66 -18.88 2.07
N TYR A 191 0.67 -18.03 2.28
CA TYR A 191 0.80 -16.89 3.19
C TYR A 191 -0.21 -16.98 4.32
N LYS A 192 0.23 -16.61 5.52
CA LYS A 192 -0.65 -16.49 6.69
C LYS A 192 -0.38 -15.16 7.39
N GLN A 193 -1.42 -14.38 7.53
CA GLN A 193 -1.39 -13.15 8.34
C GLN A 193 -1.46 -13.55 9.82
N ASN A 194 -0.35 -13.96 10.37
CA ASN A 194 -0.23 -14.35 11.77
C ASN A 194 1.22 -14.27 12.23
N SER A 195 1.43 -14.32 13.54
CA SER A 195 2.77 -14.39 14.13
C SER A 195 3.41 -15.75 13.87
N VAL A 196 4.66 -15.72 13.43
CA VAL A 196 5.49 -16.92 13.26
C VAL A 196 5.61 -17.74 14.55
N LEU A 197 5.54 -17.09 15.71
CA LEU A 197 5.61 -17.76 17.02
C LEU A 197 4.45 -18.73 17.25
N PHE A 198 3.29 -18.46 16.68
CA PHE A 198 2.12 -19.33 16.78
C PHE A 198 2.01 -20.34 15.64
N GLU A 199 2.54 -20.01 14.48
CA GLU A 199 2.39 -20.85 13.29
C GLU A 199 3.54 -21.87 13.13
N LEU A 200 4.76 -21.51 13.51
CA LEU A 200 5.92 -22.39 13.37
C LEU A 200 5.78 -23.72 14.14
N PRO A 201 5.28 -23.73 15.39
CA PRO A 201 5.07 -24.98 16.14
C PRO A 201 4.00 -25.91 15.54
N ARG A 202 3.19 -25.41 14.59
CA ARG A 202 2.12 -26.18 13.93
C ARG A 202 2.58 -26.83 12.62
N LEU A 203 3.78 -26.49 12.16
CA LEU A 203 4.33 -27.12 10.97
C LEU A 203 4.77 -28.55 11.28
N PRO A 204 4.59 -29.49 10.35
CA PRO A 204 5.17 -30.81 10.47
C PRO A 204 6.69 -30.76 10.53
N ASP A 205 7.30 -31.70 11.24
CA ASP A 205 8.73 -31.83 11.30
C ASP A 205 9.34 -32.08 9.90
N ASN A 206 10.54 -31.53 9.68
CA ASN A 206 11.32 -31.71 8.46
C ASN A 206 10.66 -31.23 7.14
N ILE A 207 9.63 -30.36 7.21
CA ILE A 207 8.98 -29.84 6.03
C ILE A 207 9.79 -28.72 5.34
N LEU A 208 10.58 -27.97 6.10
CA LEU A 208 11.35 -26.82 5.61
C LEU A 208 12.75 -27.23 5.18
N LYS A 209 13.14 -26.86 3.95
CA LYS A 209 14.53 -27.02 3.46
C LYS A 209 15.42 -25.83 3.82
N GLY A 210 14.81 -24.68 4.11
CA GLY A 210 15.54 -23.47 4.51
C GLY A 210 14.60 -22.44 5.11
N VAL A 211 15.16 -21.50 5.85
CA VAL A 211 14.44 -20.39 6.50
C VAL A 211 15.17 -19.10 6.19
N ILE A 212 14.42 -18.09 5.71
CA ILE A 212 14.91 -16.73 5.51
C ILE A 212 14.11 -15.82 6.42
N THR A 213 14.78 -15.13 7.32
CA THR A 213 14.16 -14.18 8.24
C THR A 213 15.07 -12.97 8.43
N SER A 214 14.48 -11.79 8.61
CA SER A 214 15.21 -10.66 9.16
C SER A 214 15.15 -10.74 10.69
N PRO A 215 16.30 -10.61 11.38
CA PRO A 215 16.30 -10.59 12.84
C PRO A 215 15.49 -9.37 13.34
N PRO A 216 14.85 -9.47 14.52
CA PRO A 216 14.19 -8.33 15.12
C PRO A 216 15.21 -7.21 15.36
N TYR A 217 14.89 -6.02 14.87
CA TYR A 217 15.73 -4.85 15.10
C TYR A 217 15.49 -4.33 16.52
N CYS A 218 16.57 -4.17 17.31
CA CYS A 218 16.51 -3.57 18.65
C CYS A 218 16.36 -2.04 18.59
N ASN A 219 15.49 -1.55 17.74
CA ASN A 219 15.13 -0.15 17.61
C ASN A 219 13.63 0.06 17.81
N ARG A 220 13.18 1.30 17.87
CA ARG A 220 11.83 1.73 18.24
C ARG A 220 10.68 1.26 17.32
N TYR A 221 10.91 0.36 16.41
CA TYR A 221 9.83 -0.21 15.60
C TYR A 221 9.24 -1.42 16.33
N ASP A 222 8.04 -1.23 16.89
CA ASP A 222 7.16 -2.32 17.20
C ASP A 222 6.55 -2.79 15.87
N TYR A 223 6.92 -4.00 15.47
CA TYR A 223 6.37 -4.67 14.31
C TYR A 223 5.15 -5.49 14.72
#